data_a71c99d5ece7d5e3c9155650c7590eea
#
_entry.id   a71c99d5ece7d5e3c9155650c7590eea
#
_cell.length_a   1.000
_cell.length_b   1.000
_cell.length_c   1.000
_cell.angle_alpha   90.00
_cell.angle_beta   90.00
_cell.angle_gamma   90.00
#
_symmetry.space_group_name_H-M   'P 1'
#
loop_
_entity.id
_entity.type
_entity.pdbx_description
1 polymer ?
#
loop_
_entity_poly.entity_id
_entity_poly.type
_entity_poly.pdbx_seq_one_letter_code
_entity_poly.pdbx_strand_id
1 'polypeptide(L)'
;MGFVSSIKGNTITVSAKENFSVGDGFKILRNGEEVGGAVCYAKGKILEYKGKVKIGDQVNITKDVSLANELLQVKRLKRICVKATVGDGKKLVLEACGYKVESETAAQTAKTSALTQSEIHENLLKTDKYPFEIEPEITIEGKPFLPKSQLNATRAALYAKIFTGNIPERRVNATRTSEETHRDRPCGKIIISDKLFTVSGDDLLVYFPDDYNSVSLNKSNAYLFVPSFLTSKDISKIKELSLYCKGFYADGLSGLYLAESLNKPFIAGLGLNVFNSTDASALFSEGAQAVVLSKELSLGQAMQTSDGCAVFTRGNIRLMELLYCPFGKKCANCNRGNDFVLRDELGHEFKLRRYKLNGRCRFEIYNDAILFYSTKQPQSELINLVRVDDNIRQKLIAGDDGVIKNVKTTVGNLKRGVN
;
A
#
# COMPACT_ATOMS: atom_id res chain seq x y z
N MET A 1 -15.42 22.50 -9.55
CA MET A 1 -15.70 22.35 -10.98
C MET A 1 -16.48 23.55 -11.48
N GLY A 2 -16.11 24.11 -12.63
CA GLY A 2 -16.75 25.22 -13.26
C GLY A 2 -16.74 25.10 -14.79
N PHE A 3 -17.25 26.10 -15.47
CA PHE A 3 -17.26 26.15 -16.93
C PHE A 3 -16.76 27.54 -17.40
N VAL A 4 -16.10 27.56 -18.56
CA VAL A 4 -15.67 28.80 -19.18
C VAL A 4 -16.89 29.58 -19.60
N SER A 5 -17.12 30.77 -19.00
CA SER A 5 -18.26 31.64 -19.30
C SER A 5 -17.93 32.76 -20.30
N SER A 6 -16.66 33.22 -20.31
CA SER A 6 -16.20 34.18 -21.30
C SER A 6 -14.68 34.03 -21.54
N ILE A 7 -14.23 34.54 -22.70
CA ILE A 7 -12.80 34.53 -23.08
C ILE A 7 -12.45 35.96 -23.52
N LYS A 8 -11.36 36.50 -22.96
CA LYS A 8 -10.83 37.82 -23.32
C LYS A 8 -9.31 37.79 -23.43
N GLY A 9 -8.79 37.72 -24.64
CA GLY A 9 -7.37 37.56 -24.88
C GLY A 9 -6.84 36.24 -24.25
N ASN A 10 -5.84 36.32 -23.37
CA ASN A 10 -5.23 35.20 -22.66
C ASN A 10 -5.95 34.84 -21.35
N THR A 11 -7.13 35.44 -21.08
CA THR A 11 -7.86 35.18 -19.86
C THR A 11 -9.22 34.57 -20.14
N ILE A 12 -9.69 33.73 -19.23
CA ILE A 12 -11.04 33.18 -19.18
C ILE A 12 -11.71 33.59 -17.90
N THR A 13 -13.04 33.80 -17.98
CA THR A 13 -13.87 33.88 -16.77
C THR A 13 -14.51 32.52 -16.55
N VAL A 14 -14.45 32.01 -15.33
CA VAL A 14 -14.98 30.69 -14.95
C VAL A 14 -16.26 30.88 -14.12
N SER A 15 -17.36 30.26 -14.56
CA SER A 15 -18.57 30.12 -13.76
C SER A 15 -18.39 28.98 -12.77
N ALA A 16 -17.97 29.27 -11.53
CA ALA A 16 -17.76 28.32 -10.47
C ALA A 16 -18.39 28.80 -9.16
N LYS A 17 -18.68 27.88 -8.22
CA LYS A 17 -19.21 28.26 -6.89
C LYS A 17 -18.15 29.02 -6.08
N GLU A 18 -16.92 28.59 -6.11
CA GLU A 18 -15.80 29.11 -5.32
C GLU A 18 -14.80 29.87 -6.20
N ASN A 19 -14.00 30.72 -5.57
CA ASN A 19 -12.90 31.42 -6.23
C ASN A 19 -11.67 30.53 -6.23
N PHE A 20 -10.85 30.66 -7.28
CA PHE A 20 -9.53 30.07 -7.31
C PHE A 20 -8.56 30.89 -6.44
N SER A 21 -7.62 30.20 -5.83
CA SER A 21 -6.53 30.80 -5.04
C SER A 21 -5.23 30.86 -5.84
N VAL A 22 -4.34 31.77 -5.45
CA VAL A 22 -3.00 31.85 -6.08
C VAL A 22 -2.25 30.53 -5.86
N GLY A 23 -1.70 29.97 -6.95
CA GLY A 23 -1.01 28.70 -6.93
C GLY A 23 -1.90 27.48 -7.21
N ASP A 24 -3.24 27.64 -7.26
CA ASP A 24 -4.13 26.56 -7.70
C ASP A 24 -3.79 26.15 -9.13
N GLY A 25 -3.70 24.86 -9.35
CA GLY A 25 -3.57 24.30 -10.69
C GLY A 25 -4.97 23.98 -11.26
N PHE A 26 -5.16 24.21 -12.55
CA PHE A 26 -6.39 23.83 -13.22
C PHE A 26 -6.13 23.31 -14.63
N LYS A 27 -7.04 22.47 -15.11
CA LYS A 27 -7.10 22.00 -16.50
C LYS A 27 -8.47 22.27 -17.09
N ILE A 28 -8.51 22.46 -18.39
CA ILE A 28 -9.70 22.74 -19.15
C ILE A 28 -9.97 21.57 -20.09
N LEU A 29 -11.18 21.02 -20.01
CA LEU A 29 -11.58 19.82 -20.73
C LEU A 29 -12.71 20.12 -21.71
N ARG A 30 -12.64 19.53 -22.90
CA ARG A 30 -13.73 19.47 -23.89
C ARG A 30 -14.00 18.01 -24.24
N ASN A 31 -15.22 17.54 -24.00
CA ASN A 31 -15.60 16.14 -24.23
C ASN A 31 -14.70 15.13 -23.50
N GLY A 32 -14.10 15.52 -22.36
CA GLY A 32 -13.18 14.69 -21.59
C GLY A 32 -11.70 14.80 -21.96
N GLU A 33 -11.37 15.45 -23.08
CA GLU A 33 -9.99 15.69 -23.51
C GLU A 33 -9.48 17.03 -22.99
N GLU A 34 -8.19 17.08 -22.61
CA GLU A 34 -7.53 18.28 -22.14
C GLU A 34 -7.24 19.22 -23.32
N VAL A 35 -7.80 20.42 -23.27
CA VAL A 35 -7.64 21.46 -24.29
C VAL A 35 -6.86 22.68 -23.80
N GLY A 36 -6.58 22.73 -22.52
CA GLY A 36 -5.79 23.79 -21.91
C GLY A 36 -5.72 23.69 -20.39
N GLY A 37 -4.98 24.59 -19.78
CA GLY A 37 -4.80 24.70 -18.35
C GLY A 37 -3.70 25.67 -17.99
N ALA A 38 -3.52 25.96 -16.73
CA ALA A 38 -2.42 26.72 -16.17
C ALA A 38 -2.41 26.67 -14.64
N VAL A 39 -1.53 27.47 -14.03
CA VAL A 39 -1.52 27.78 -12.59
C VAL A 39 -2.15 29.14 -12.39
N CYS A 40 -2.94 29.32 -11.35
CA CYS A 40 -3.61 30.56 -11.01
C CYS A 40 -2.60 31.56 -10.41
N TYR A 41 -2.49 32.74 -11.02
CA TYR A 41 -1.59 33.81 -10.56
C TYR A 41 -2.30 34.88 -9.72
N ALA A 42 -3.62 34.94 -9.78
CA ALA A 42 -4.43 35.87 -9.00
C ALA A 42 -5.67 35.20 -8.42
N LYS A 43 -6.07 35.60 -7.22
CA LYS A 43 -7.30 35.09 -6.60
C LYS A 43 -8.53 35.57 -7.38
N GLY A 44 -9.45 34.65 -7.70
CA GLY A 44 -10.73 35.02 -8.32
C GLY A 44 -11.22 33.96 -9.29
N LYS A 45 -12.10 34.44 -10.22
CA LYS A 45 -12.71 33.61 -11.27
C LYS A 45 -12.20 33.96 -12.68
N ILE A 46 -11.28 34.91 -12.78
CA ILE A 46 -10.61 35.28 -14.03
C ILE A 46 -9.23 34.64 -14.01
N LEU A 47 -9.00 33.73 -14.94
CA LEU A 47 -7.79 32.88 -14.98
C LEU A 47 -7.04 33.10 -16.27
N GLU A 48 -5.73 33.25 -16.20
CA GLU A 48 -4.85 33.14 -17.36
C GLU A 48 -4.74 31.67 -17.78
N TYR A 49 -4.77 31.41 -19.08
CA TYR A 49 -4.76 30.04 -19.58
C TYR A 49 -3.82 29.86 -20.77
N LYS A 50 -3.43 28.61 -20.99
CA LYS A 50 -2.76 28.15 -22.21
C LYS A 50 -3.61 27.08 -22.87
N GLY A 51 -3.68 27.09 -24.21
CA GLY A 51 -4.42 26.10 -24.98
C GLY A 51 -5.50 26.66 -25.90
N LYS A 52 -6.29 25.78 -26.51
CA LYS A 52 -7.36 26.12 -27.47
C LYS A 52 -8.75 26.04 -26.84
N VAL A 53 -9.05 26.94 -25.93
CA VAL A 53 -10.24 26.95 -25.08
C VAL A 53 -11.42 27.57 -25.79
N LYS A 54 -12.65 27.11 -25.51
CA LYS A 54 -13.95 27.67 -25.97
C LYS A 54 -14.86 27.91 -24.78
N ILE A 55 -15.86 28.81 -24.95
CA ILE A 55 -16.93 29.00 -23.99
C ILE A 55 -17.68 27.67 -23.84
N GLY A 56 -18.01 27.31 -22.60
CA GLY A 56 -18.66 26.04 -22.24
C GLY A 56 -17.69 24.90 -21.92
N ASP A 57 -16.37 25.02 -22.15
CA ASP A 57 -15.40 24.03 -21.74
C ASP A 57 -15.40 23.89 -20.21
N GLN A 58 -15.23 22.66 -19.72
CA GLN A 58 -15.22 22.34 -18.29
C GLN A 58 -13.88 22.69 -17.67
N VAL A 59 -13.89 23.36 -16.51
CA VAL A 59 -12.66 23.70 -15.74
C VAL A 59 -12.60 22.85 -14.49
N ASN A 60 -11.52 22.09 -14.32
CA ASN A 60 -11.26 21.24 -13.16
C ASN A 60 -10.00 21.71 -12.43
N ILE A 61 -10.07 21.78 -11.10
CA ILE A 61 -8.89 22.01 -10.24
C ILE A 61 -8.05 20.74 -10.24
N THR A 62 -6.75 20.90 -10.48
CA THR A 62 -5.76 19.82 -10.39
C THR A 62 -4.90 19.91 -9.14
N LYS A 63 -4.77 21.13 -8.58
CA LYS A 63 -4.09 21.40 -7.32
C LYS A 63 -4.86 22.48 -6.57
N ASP A 64 -5.29 22.18 -5.36
CA ASP A 64 -5.92 23.13 -4.43
C ASP A 64 -4.89 23.48 -3.35
N VAL A 65 -4.36 24.69 -3.39
CA VAL A 65 -3.32 25.16 -2.46
C VAL A 65 -3.89 25.40 -1.06
N SER A 66 -5.14 25.88 -0.99
CA SER A 66 -5.80 26.11 0.30
C SER A 66 -5.98 24.81 1.07
N LEU A 67 -6.56 23.81 0.40
CA LEU A 67 -6.75 22.47 0.97
C LEU A 67 -5.42 21.81 1.31
N ALA A 68 -4.40 21.93 0.45
CA ALA A 68 -3.07 21.38 0.71
C ALA A 68 -2.44 21.98 1.98
N ASN A 69 -2.54 23.30 2.16
CA ASN A 69 -2.04 24.00 3.35
C ASN A 69 -2.85 23.63 4.61
N GLU A 70 -4.16 23.50 4.50
CA GLU A 70 -5.01 23.04 5.60
C GLU A 70 -4.60 21.62 6.05
N LEU A 71 -4.43 20.68 5.11
CA LEU A 71 -4.02 19.32 5.39
C LEU A 71 -2.63 19.23 6.01
N LEU A 72 -1.70 20.10 5.64
CA LEU A 72 -0.37 20.18 6.26
C LEU A 72 -0.42 20.66 7.72
N GLN A 73 -1.46 21.42 8.09
CA GLN A 73 -1.66 21.90 9.46
C GLN A 73 -2.43 20.90 10.33
N VAL A 74 -3.11 19.92 9.73
CA VAL A 74 -3.84 18.88 10.46
C VAL A 74 -2.86 18.00 11.23
N LYS A 75 -2.76 18.22 12.54
CA LYS A 75 -2.07 17.33 13.45
C LYS A 75 -2.99 16.17 13.80
N ARG A 76 -2.60 14.95 13.52
CA ARG A 76 -3.30 13.76 14.03
C ARG A 76 -2.96 13.62 15.50
N LEU A 77 -3.85 14.10 16.36
CA LEU A 77 -3.70 14.02 17.80
C LEU A 77 -4.50 12.83 18.34
N LYS A 78 -3.92 12.12 19.31
CA LYS A 78 -4.62 11.09 20.06
C LYS A 78 -5.36 11.76 21.21
N ARG A 79 -6.68 11.63 21.27
CA ARG A 79 -7.49 12.12 22.42
C ARG A 79 -7.24 11.26 23.63
N ILE A 80 -6.95 11.91 24.77
CA ILE A 80 -6.63 11.25 26.03
C ILE A 80 -7.38 11.96 27.14
N CYS A 81 -8.25 11.24 27.85
CA CYS A 81 -8.83 11.71 29.10
C CYS A 81 -7.79 11.55 30.21
N VAL A 82 -7.46 12.66 30.92
CA VAL A 82 -6.53 12.69 32.02
C VAL A 82 -7.29 13.02 33.31
N LYS A 83 -7.34 12.07 34.25
CA LYS A 83 -7.89 12.29 35.60
C LYS A 83 -6.82 12.86 36.48
N ALA A 84 -7.10 14.03 37.07
CA ALA A 84 -6.23 14.71 38.01
C ALA A 84 -6.93 14.82 39.35
N THR A 85 -6.32 14.29 40.40
CA THR A 85 -6.84 14.36 41.78
C THR A 85 -5.79 14.96 42.70
N VAL A 86 -6.15 15.97 43.46
CA VAL A 86 -5.28 16.61 44.43
C VAL A 86 -6.06 17.05 45.67
N GLY A 87 -5.46 16.97 46.86
CA GLY A 87 -6.08 17.40 48.10
C GLY A 87 -5.07 17.84 49.15
N ASP A 88 -5.53 18.50 50.22
CA ASP A 88 -4.68 18.92 51.33
C ASP A 88 -3.95 17.70 51.94
N GLY A 89 -2.62 17.80 52.06
CA GLY A 89 -1.78 16.73 52.58
C GLY A 89 -1.62 15.52 51.66
N LYS A 90 -2.26 15.52 50.46
CA LYS A 90 -2.21 14.42 49.48
C LYS A 90 -1.31 14.80 48.31
N LYS A 91 -0.72 13.80 47.67
CA LYS A 91 0.00 14.00 46.42
C LYS A 91 -0.97 14.29 45.27
N LEU A 92 -0.55 15.07 44.27
CA LEU A 92 -1.23 15.17 43.01
C LEU A 92 -1.09 13.83 42.31
N VAL A 93 -2.23 13.27 41.91
CA VAL A 93 -2.30 12.03 41.15
C VAL A 93 -2.83 12.33 39.77
N LEU A 94 -2.12 11.89 38.72
CA LEU A 94 -2.55 11.94 37.33
C LEU A 94 -2.70 10.51 36.78
N GLU A 95 -3.84 10.22 36.18
CA GLU A 95 -4.15 8.90 35.62
C GLU A 95 -4.67 9.04 34.20
N ALA A 96 -4.13 8.26 33.27
CA ALA A 96 -4.61 8.16 31.90
C ALA A 96 -4.06 6.90 31.20
N CYS A 97 -4.85 6.30 30.32
CA CYS A 97 -4.46 5.14 29.50
C CYS A 97 -3.88 3.96 30.32
N GLY A 98 -4.34 3.74 31.55
CA GLY A 98 -3.85 2.69 32.44
C GLY A 98 -2.54 3.05 33.19
N TYR A 99 -1.99 4.23 32.96
CA TYR A 99 -0.82 4.74 33.70
C TYR A 99 -1.24 5.68 34.82
N LYS A 100 -0.53 5.56 35.93
CA LYS A 100 -0.67 6.43 37.11
C LYS A 100 0.68 7.06 37.45
N VAL A 101 0.68 8.37 37.73
CA VAL A 101 1.86 9.14 38.19
C VAL A 101 1.45 10.04 39.33
N GLU A 102 2.31 10.13 40.33
CA GLU A 102 2.12 10.97 41.51
C GLU A 102 3.20 12.05 41.60
N SER A 103 2.85 13.20 42.14
CA SER A 103 3.85 14.23 42.41
C SER A 103 4.86 13.74 43.46
N GLU A 104 6.07 14.27 43.38
CA GLU A 104 7.15 13.93 44.33
C GLU A 104 6.76 14.31 45.79
N THR A 105 6.19 15.50 45.95
CA THR A 105 5.76 16.03 47.26
C THR A 105 4.23 16.06 47.35
N ALA A 106 3.72 15.94 48.58
CA ALA A 106 2.31 16.15 48.86
C ALA A 106 1.96 17.66 48.83
N ALA A 107 0.75 17.98 48.38
CA ALA A 107 0.24 19.35 48.42
C ALA A 107 0.03 19.80 49.86
N GLN A 108 0.47 20.99 50.16
CA GLN A 108 0.26 21.64 51.45
C GLN A 108 -1.08 22.39 51.45
N THR A 109 -1.67 22.64 52.62
CA THR A 109 -2.79 23.56 52.73
C THR A 109 -2.35 24.96 52.38
N ALA A 110 -3.02 25.63 51.48
CA ALA A 110 -2.64 26.96 51.00
C ALA A 110 -2.75 28.00 52.11
N LYS A 111 -1.69 28.80 52.27
CA LYS A 111 -1.67 29.94 53.16
C LYS A 111 -2.20 31.22 52.51
N THR A 112 -1.98 31.39 51.22
CA THR A 112 -2.32 32.62 50.46
C THR A 112 -3.12 32.32 49.21
N SER A 113 -2.67 31.39 48.35
CA SER A 113 -3.31 31.04 47.06
C SER A 113 -3.35 29.53 46.91
N ALA A 114 -4.55 28.97 46.84
CA ALA A 114 -4.77 27.57 46.57
C ALA A 114 -4.68 27.29 45.06
N LEU A 115 -4.28 26.09 44.72
CA LEU A 115 -4.27 25.59 43.33
C LEU A 115 -5.72 25.51 42.80
N THR A 116 -5.98 26.13 41.66
CA THR A 116 -7.30 26.22 41.05
C THR A 116 -7.49 25.16 39.98
N GLN A 117 -8.75 24.84 39.71
CA GLN A 117 -9.09 23.91 38.59
C GLN A 117 -8.60 24.44 37.24
N SER A 118 -8.70 25.78 37.01
CA SER A 118 -8.20 26.43 35.81
C SER A 118 -6.70 26.24 35.60
N GLU A 119 -5.91 26.41 36.67
CA GLU A 119 -4.45 26.26 36.61
C GLU A 119 -4.03 24.83 36.32
N ILE A 120 -4.71 23.82 36.87
CA ILE A 120 -4.48 22.40 36.53
C ILE A 120 -4.88 22.14 35.07
N HIS A 121 -6.06 22.63 34.68
CA HIS A 121 -6.58 22.48 33.32
C HIS A 121 -5.60 23.04 32.27
N GLU A 122 -5.21 24.32 32.43
CA GLU A 122 -4.26 24.96 31.49
C GLU A 122 -2.89 24.28 31.50
N ASN A 123 -2.48 23.72 32.62
CA ASN A 123 -1.24 22.96 32.68
C ASN A 123 -1.33 21.66 31.87
N LEU A 124 -2.40 20.89 32.05
CA LEU A 124 -2.61 19.60 31.36
C LEU A 124 -2.77 19.77 29.87
N LEU A 125 -3.31 20.89 29.38
CA LEU A 125 -3.39 21.14 27.92
C LEU A 125 -2.03 21.35 27.25
N LYS A 126 -0.94 21.60 28.02
CA LYS A 126 0.42 21.76 27.47
C LYS A 126 1.02 20.40 27.14
N THR A 127 0.82 19.94 25.90
CA THR A 127 1.30 18.64 25.45
C THR A 127 2.72 18.63 24.89
N ASP A 128 3.31 19.83 24.70
CA ASP A 128 4.67 20.03 24.19
C ASP A 128 4.94 19.23 22.88
N LYS A 129 5.85 18.27 22.95
CA LYS A 129 6.24 17.42 21.80
C LYS A 129 5.34 16.19 21.57
N TYR A 130 4.39 15.93 22.45
CA TYR A 130 3.56 14.75 22.35
C TYR A 130 2.33 14.99 21.47
N PRO A 131 1.94 14.04 20.61
CA PRO A 131 0.79 14.17 19.70
C PRO A 131 -0.53 13.85 20.43
N PHE A 132 -0.80 14.55 21.53
CA PHE A 132 -1.99 14.34 22.36
C PHE A 132 -2.93 15.55 22.31
N GLU A 133 -4.23 15.26 22.31
CA GLU A 133 -5.32 16.19 22.62
C GLU A 133 -5.89 15.76 23.97
N ILE A 134 -5.79 16.63 24.97
CA ILE A 134 -6.10 16.27 26.35
C ILE A 134 -7.49 16.76 26.75
N GLU A 135 -8.28 15.86 27.34
CA GLU A 135 -9.56 16.14 27.98
C GLU A 135 -9.39 15.94 29.49
N PRO A 136 -9.19 17.04 30.28
CA PRO A 136 -8.95 16.94 31.72
C PRO A 136 -10.21 16.70 32.52
N GLU A 137 -10.19 15.68 33.41
CA GLU A 137 -11.14 15.49 34.49
C GLU A 137 -10.44 15.82 35.83
N ILE A 138 -10.85 16.93 36.52
CA ILE A 138 -10.11 17.45 37.66
C ILE A 138 -10.95 17.42 38.92
N THR A 139 -10.42 16.79 39.95
CA THR A 139 -10.99 16.73 41.30
C THR A 139 -10.04 17.38 42.30
N ILE A 140 -10.53 18.40 43.04
CA ILE A 140 -9.76 19.10 44.08
C ILE A 140 -10.50 18.94 45.40
N GLU A 141 -9.78 18.51 46.43
CA GLU A 141 -10.28 18.37 47.80
C GLU A 141 -9.59 19.37 48.70
N GLY A 142 -10.35 20.24 49.39
CA GLY A 142 -9.82 21.28 50.26
C GLY A 142 -9.23 22.47 49.52
N LYS A 143 -8.13 23.04 50.04
CA LYS A 143 -7.41 24.18 49.46
C LYS A 143 -5.94 23.82 49.27
N PRO A 144 -5.61 22.88 48.38
CA PRO A 144 -4.23 22.44 48.21
C PRO A 144 -3.36 23.51 47.55
N PHE A 145 -2.10 23.56 47.96
CA PHE A 145 -1.03 24.31 47.30
C PHE A 145 0.03 23.33 46.82
N LEU A 146 0.38 23.41 45.54
CA LEU A 146 1.46 22.62 44.95
C LEU A 146 2.31 23.54 44.05
N PRO A 147 3.65 23.52 44.16
CA PRO A 147 4.50 24.29 43.26
C PRO A 147 4.26 23.95 41.78
N LYS A 148 4.27 24.97 40.91
CA LYS A 148 4.10 24.77 39.45
C LYS A 148 5.13 23.81 38.84
N SER A 149 6.34 23.75 39.41
CA SER A 149 7.38 22.80 39.00
C SER A 149 6.94 21.34 39.18
N GLN A 150 6.29 21.03 40.31
CA GLN A 150 5.78 19.70 40.63
C GLN A 150 4.63 19.31 39.70
N LEU A 151 3.71 20.24 39.43
CA LEU A 151 2.63 20.04 38.49
C LEU A 151 3.17 19.73 37.06
N ASN A 152 4.17 20.52 36.59
CA ASN A 152 4.83 20.32 35.33
C ASN A 152 5.57 18.95 35.22
N ALA A 153 6.32 18.61 36.29
CA ALA A 153 7.07 17.36 36.34
C ALA A 153 6.15 16.14 36.31
N THR A 154 5.05 16.18 37.09
CA THR A 154 4.06 15.09 37.15
C THR A 154 3.37 14.89 35.77
N ARG A 155 2.96 15.99 35.12
CA ARG A 155 2.41 15.97 33.78
C ARG A 155 3.40 15.37 32.78
N ALA A 156 4.64 15.88 32.75
CA ALA A 156 5.68 15.42 31.83
C ALA A 156 5.97 13.91 31.99
N ALA A 157 6.01 13.43 33.24
CA ALA A 157 6.22 12.04 33.57
C ALA A 157 5.05 11.14 33.07
N LEU A 158 3.79 11.58 33.23
CA LEU A 158 2.64 10.87 32.71
C LEU A 158 2.68 10.79 31.19
N TYR A 159 2.90 11.92 30.50
CA TYR A 159 2.90 11.94 29.03
C TYR A 159 4.05 11.13 28.43
N ALA A 160 5.21 11.13 29.06
CA ALA A 160 6.32 10.28 28.68
C ALA A 160 5.96 8.79 28.80
N LYS A 161 5.35 8.37 29.93
CA LYS A 161 4.91 6.98 30.12
C LYS A 161 3.87 6.55 29.09
N ILE A 162 2.87 7.40 28.81
CA ILE A 162 1.84 7.11 27.80
C ILE A 162 2.48 6.99 26.41
N PHE A 163 3.41 7.88 26.07
CA PHE A 163 4.07 7.88 24.77
C PHE A 163 4.94 6.64 24.59
N THR A 164 5.80 6.33 25.55
CA THR A 164 6.70 5.16 25.48
C THR A 164 5.95 3.83 25.57
N GLY A 165 4.93 3.72 26.42
CA GLY A 165 4.15 2.50 26.56
C GLY A 165 3.19 2.21 25.40
N ASN A 166 2.89 3.19 24.54
CA ASN A 166 2.12 2.98 23.29
C ASN A 166 3.00 2.75 22.05
N ILE A 167 4.33 2.89 22.18
CA ILE A 167 5.24 2.41 21.16
C ILE A 167 5.31 0.88 21.36
N PRO A 168 4.80 0.04 20.43
CA PRO A 168 5.01 -1.38 20.54
C PRO A 168 6.51 -1.59 20.69
N GLU A 169 6.93 -2.30 21.74
CA GLU A 169 8.30 -2.77 21.82
C GLU A 169 8.59 -3.47 20.49
N ARG A 170 9.40 -2.82 19.68
CA ARG A 170 9.95 -3.49 18.52
C ARG A 170 10.76 -4.65 19.12
N ARG A 171 10.16 -5.83 19.14
CA ARG A 171 10.89 -7.05 19.47
C ARG A 171 11.95 -7.21 18.40
N VAL A 172 13.06 -6.49 18.58
CA VAL A 172 14.29 -6.76 17.87
C VAL A 172 14.89 -7.99 18.54
N ASN A 173 14.18 -9.11 18.44
CA ASN A 173 14.81 -10.42 18.55
C ASN A 173 15.57 -10.69 17.25
N ALA A 174 16.28 -9.69 16.76
CA ALA A 174 17.34 -9.92 15.82
C ALA A 174 18.57 -10.39 16.59
N THR A 175 18.48 -11.54 17.24
CA THR A 175 19.63 -12.40 17.28
C THR A 175 19.88 -12.71 15.81
N ARG A 176 20.87 -12.05 15.22
CA ARG A 176 21.53 -12.53 14.00
C ARG A 176 22.11 -13.89 14.37
N THR A 177 21.30 -14.92 14.37
CA THR A 177 21.79 -16.26 14.15
C THR A 177 22.18 -16.26 12.67
N SER A 178 23.49 -16.17 12.46
CA SER A 178 24.14 -16.47 11.18
C SER A 178 24.06 -17.97 10.87
N GLU A 179 23.00 -18.64 11.26
CA GLU A 179 22.62 -19.90 10.69
C GLU A 179 21.95 -19.59 9.37
N GLU A 180 22.77 -19.46 8.33
CA GLU A 180 22.37 -19.75 6.98
C GLU A 180 21.72 -21.13 7.00
N THR A 181 20.41 -21.17 7.21
CA THR A 181 19.65 -22.38 6.91
C THR A 181 19.62 -22.47 5.39
N HIS A 182 20.73 -22.97 4.83
CA HIS A 182 20.75 -23.48 3.47
C HIS A 182 19.66 -24.56 3.40
N ARG A 183 18.49 -24.21 2.98
CA ARG A 183 17.50 -25.19 2.54
C ARG A 183 17.92 -25.58 1.14
N ASP A 184 18.65 -26.69 1.03
CA ASP A 184 18.95 -27.43 -0.21
C ASP A 184 17.65 -27.93 -0.89
N ARG A 185 16.74 -27.04 -1.18
CA ARG A 185 15.56 -27.33 -2.01
C ARG A 185 15.46 -26.27 -3.09
N PRO A 186 16.17 -26.46 -4.21
CA PRO A 186 15.77 -25.77 -5.41
C PRO A 186 14.32 -26.20 -5.67
N CYS A 187 13.37 -25.28 -5.59
CA CYS A 187 12.10 -25.55 -6.25
C CYS A 187 12.39 -25.54 -7.76
N GLY A 188 11.67 -26.32 -8.52
CA GLY A 188 11.69 -26.25 -9.97
C GLY A 188 11.21 -24.89 -10.47
N LYS A 189 10.45 -24.87 -11.53
CA LYS A 189 9.85 -23.65 -12.04
C LYS A 189 8.59 -23.31 -11.25
N ILE A 190 8.39 -22.04 -10.93
CA ILE A 190 7.12 -21.50 -10.44
C ILE A 190 6.39 -20.94 -11.66
N ILE A 191 5.24 -21.49 -11.98
CA ILE A 191 4.50 -21.13 -13.20
C ILE A 191 3.18 -20.49 -12.83
N ILE A 192 3.04 -19.18 -13.04
CA ILE A 192 1.77 -18.47 -12.85
C ILE A 192 0.96 -18.60 -14.16
N SER A 193 -0.28 -19.05 -14.07
CA SER A 193 -1.15 -19.25 -15.22
C SER A 193 -2.60 -18.93 -14.91
N ASP A 194 -3.31 -18.41 -15.91
CA ASP A 194 -4.76 -18.23 -15.93
C ASP A 194 -5.51 -19.52 -16.36
N LYS A 195 -4.78 -20.60 -16.62
CA LYS A 195 -5.31 -21.94 -16.94
C LYS A 195 -4.71 -22.98 -16.02
N LEU A 196 -5.52 -23.96 -15.63
CA LEU A 196 -5.06 -25.14 -14.90
C LEU A 196 -4.46 -26.16 -15.86
N PHE A 197 -3.32 -26.72 -15.50
CA PHE A 197 -2.69 -27.86 -16.18
C PHE A 197 -1.77 -28.61 -15.19
N THR A 198 -1.34 -29.79 -15.57
CA THR A 198 -0.42 -30.58 -14.75
C THR A 198 1.02 -30.14 -15.02
N VAL A 199 1.77 -29.88 -13.95
CA VAL A 199 3.23 -29.66 -13.99
C VAL A 199 3.95 -30.93 -13.56
N SER A 200 5.21 -31.08 -13.97
CA SER A 200 6.01 -32.26 -13.68
C SER A 200 7.13 -31.97 -12.69
N GLY A 201 7.59 -33.01 -11.99
CA GLY A 201 8.69 -32.91 -11.04
C GLY A 201 8.44 -31.94 -9.90
N ASP A 202 9.42 -31.10 -9.63
CA ASP A 202 9.40 -30.09 -8.54
C ASP A 202 8.78 -28.75 -8.98
N ASP A 203 8.21 -28.67 -10.18
CA ASP A 203 7.55 -27.46 -10.68
C ASP A 203 6.29 -27.15 -9.86
N LEU A 204 6.03 -25.87 -9.63
CA LEU A 204 4.89 -25.37 -8.86
C LEU A 204 3.95 -24.58 -9.77
N LEU A 205 2.69 -25.03 -9.88
CA LEU A 205 1.66 -24.29 -10.59
C LEU A 205 0.97 -23.30 -9.66
N VAL A 206 0.90 -22.05 -10.09
CA VAL A 206 0.13 -20.98 -9.46
C VAL A 206 -1.03 -20.63 -10.37
N TYR A 207 -2.24 -20.89 -9.90
CA TYR A 207 -3.44 -20.57 -10.67
C TYR A 207 -3.97 -19.18 -10.33
N PHE A 208 -4.07 -18.34 -11.35
CA PHE A 208 -4.63 -17.00 -11.26
C PHE A 208 -5.92 -16.89 -12.08
N PRO A 209 -7.09 -17.17 -11.49
CA PRO A 209 -8.36 -17.22 -12.21
C PRO A 209 -8.83 -15.86 -12.74
N ASP A 210 -9.65 -15.88 -13.77
CA ASP A 210 -10.35 -14.69 -14.27
C ASP A 210 -11.57 -14.33 -13.41
N ASP A 211 -12.13 -15.29 -12.70
CA ASP A 211 -13.21 -15.07 -11.75
C ASP A 211 -13.08 -16.01 -10.55
N TYR A 212 -12.77 -15.47 -9.40
CA TYR A 212 -12.63 -16.23 -8.16
C TYR A 212 -13.96 -16.81 -7.66
N ASN A 213 -15.11 -16.32 -8.15
CA ASN A 213 -16.41 -16.87 -7.76
C ASN A 213 -16.81 -18.12 -8.54
N SER A 214 -16.31 -18.26 -9.77
CA SER A 214 -16.62 -19.39 -10.65
C SER A 214 -15.51 -20.43 -10.74
N VAL A 215 -14.51 -20.33 -9.86
CA VAL A 215 -13.38 -21.27 -9.85
C VAL A 215 -13.79 -22.64 -9.36
N SER A 216 -13.47 -23.67 -10.16
CA SER A 216 -13.50 -25.07 -9.74
C SER A 216 -12.06 -25.58 -9.66
N LEU A 217 -11.52 -25.62 -8.45
CA LEU A 217 -10.16 -26.12 -8.19
C LEU A 217 -10.14 -27.65 -8.00
N ASN A 218 -11.26 -28.27 -7.72
CA ASN A 218 -11.45 -29.73 -7.56
C ASN A 218 -10.29 -30.42 -6.81
N LYS A 219 -9.84 -29.83 -5.69
CA LYS A 219 -8.67 -30.27 -4.91
C LYS A 219 -7.39 -30.35 -5.77
N SER A 220 -7.18 -29.34 -6.61
CA SER A 220 -6.01 -29.28 -7.48
C SER A 220 -4.72 -29.15 -6.66
N ASN A 221 -3.62 -29.67 -7.19
CA ASN A 221 -2.28 -29.51 -6.60
C ASN A 221 -1.66 -28.14 -6.92
N ALA A 222 -2.49 -27.15 -7.27
CA ALA A 222 -2.06 -25.80 -7.59
C ALA A 222 -2.12 -24.87 -6.38
N TYR A 223 -1.22 -23.90 -6.36
CA TYR A 223 -1.30 -22.75 -5.45
C TYR A 223 -2.29 -21.73 -6.01
N LEU A 224 -3.10 -21.13 -5.17
CA LEU A 224 -4.00 -20.05 -5.57
C LEU A 224 -3.26 -18.72 -5.51
N PHE A 225 -3.31 -17.93 -6.59
CA PHE A 225 -2.78 -16.56 -6.57
C PHE A 225 -3.62 -15.68 -5.65
N VAL A 226 -3.01 -15.06 -4.65
CA VAL A 226 -3.65 -14.12 -3.73
C VAL A 226 -3.16 -12.71 -4.05
N PRO A 227 -4.03 -11.83 -4.60
CA PRO A 227 -3.64 -10.47 -4.97
C PRO A 227 -3.10 -9.66 -3.81
N SER A 228 -2.25 -8.69 -4.09
CA SER A 228 -1.60 -7.84 -3.09
C SER A 228 -2.58 -7.00 -2.27
N PHE A 229 -3.70 -6.61 -2.85
CA PHE A 229 -4.74 -5.83 -2.17
C PHE A 229 -6.03 -6.62 -1.98
N LEU A 230 -6.46 -6.79 -0.72
CA LEU A 230 -7.69 -7.49 -0.35
C LEU A 230 -8.56 -6.62 0.57
N THR A 231 -9.87 -6.71 0.37
CA THR A 231 -10.87 -6.24 1.35
C THR A 231 -11.30 -7.38 2.27
N SER A 232 -11.98 -7.08 3.38
CA SER A 232 -12.49 -8.12 4.30
C SER A 232 -13.40 -9.15 3.59
N LYS A 233 -14.19 -8.71 2.61
CA LYS A 233 -15.05 -9.60 1.80
C LYS A 233 -14.23 -10.49 0.87
N ASP A 234 -13.13 -10.00 0.32
CA ASP A 234 -12.22 -10.79 -0.52
C ASP A 234 -11.54 -11.88 0.30
N ILE A 235 -11.14 -11.55 1.53
CA ILE A 235 -10.55 -12.51 2.49
C ILE A 235 -11.49 -13.70 2.73
N SER A 236 -12.78 -13.46 2.94
CA SER A 236 -13.76 -14.53 3.13
C SER A 236 -13.83 -15.46 1.92
N LYS A 237 -13.78 -14.91 0.71
CA LYS A 237 -13.80 -15.73 -0.52
C LYS A 237 -12.50 -16.53 -0.71
N ILE A 238 -11.35 -15.95 -0.41
CA ILE A 238 -10.07 -16.68 -0.47
C ILE A 238 -10.03 -17.82 0.57
N LYS A 239 -10.57 -17.60 1.78
CA LYS A 239 -10.72 -18.64 2.81
C LYS A 239 -11.55 -19.81 2.32
N GLU A 240 -12.68 -19.56 1.67
CA GLU A 240 -13.51 -20.60 1.06
C GLU A 240 -12.71 -21.42 0.03
N LEU A 241 -12.00 -20.75 -0.89
CA LEU A 241 -11.22 -21.39 -1.93
C LEU A 241 -9.99 -22.15 -1.40
N SER A 242 -9.50 -21.81 -0.21
CA SER A 242 -8.36 -22.48 0.42
C SER A 242 -8.58 -23.99 0.62
N LEU A 243 -9.83 -24.44 0.71
CA LEU A 243 -10.18 -25.85 0.86
C LEU A 243 -9.85 -26.69 -0.37
N TYR A 244 -9.69 -26.06 -1.53
CA TYR A 244 -9.57 -26.71 -2.82
C TYR A 244 -8.21 -26.50 -3.48
N CYS A 245 -7.29 -25.75 -2.90
CA CYS A 245 -5.94 -25.52 -3.39
C CYS A 245 -4.87 -26.08 -2.44
N LYS A 246 -3.68 -26.34 -2.98
CA LYS A 246 -2.51 -26.77 -2.20
C LYS A 246 -2.08 -25.72 -1.17
N GLY A 247 -2.02 -24.46 -1.59
CA GLY A 247 -1.55 -23.33 -0.79
C GLY A 247 -1.75 -22.01 -1.53
N PHE A 248 -1.02 -20.97 -1.15
CA PHE A 248 -1.15 -19.63 -1.71
C PHE A 248 0.14 -19.13 -2.37
N TYR A 249 -0.01 -18.43 -3.47
CA TYR A 249 1.02 -17.50 -3.96
C TYR A 249 0.68 -16.12 -3.39
N ALA A 250 1.44 -15.69 -2.41
CA ALA A 250 1.21 -14.44 -1.69
C ALA A 250 1.87 -13.27 -2.44
N ASP A 251 1.07 -12.51 -3.18
CA ASP A 251 1.55 -11.31 -3.88
C ASP A 251 1.58 -10.06 -2.98
N GLY A 252 1.33 -10.22 -1.68
CA GLY A 252 1.38 -9.18 -0.66
C GLY A 252 1.18 -9.74 0.74
N LEU A 253 1.34 -8.89 1.76
CA LEU A 253 1.26 -9.27 3.18
C LEU A 253 -0.08 -9.92 3.57
N SER A 254 -1.18 -9.55 2.91
CA SER A 254 -2.48 -10.19 3.13
C SER A 254 -2.47 -11.69 2.80
N GLY A 255 -1.69 -12.08 1.78
CA GLY A 255 -1.50 -13.47 1.40
C GLY A 255 -0.70 -14.25 2.44
N LEU A 256 0.33 -13.65 3.01
CA LEU A 256 1.11 -14.24 4.11
C LEU A 256 0.23 -14.47 5.34
N TYR A 257 -0.48 -13.44 5.78
CA TYR A 257 -1.40 -13.55 6.91
C TYR A 257 -2.45 -14.65 6.73
N LEU A 258 -2.99 -14.80 5.50
CA LEU A 258 -3.94 -15.85 5.20
C LEU A 258 -3.29 -17.24 5.25
N ALA A 259 -2.09 -17.38 4.73
CA ALA A 259 -1.35 -18.65 4.76
C ALA A 259 -1.07 -19.09 6.20
N GLU A 260 -0.58 -18.20 7.04
CA GLU A 260 -0.34 -18.44 8.45
C GLU A 260 -1.65 -18.79 9.18
N SER A 261 -2.69 -17.93 9.07
CA SER A 261 -3.97 -18.09 9.78
C SER A 261 -4.72 -19.36 9.42
N LEU A 262 -4.49 -19.93 8.24
CA LEU A 262 -5.12 -21.15 7.72
C LEU A 262 -4.18 -22.35 7.72
N ASN A 263 -2.98 -22.21 8.24
CA ASN A 263 -1.92 -23.22 8.23
C ASN A 263 -1.71 -23.83 6.83
N LYS A 264 -1.62 -22.96 5.81
CA LYS A 264 -1.42 -23.35 4.41
C LYS A 264 0.01 -23.05 3.94
N PRO A 265 0.65 -23.93 3.17
CA PRO A 265 1.92 -23.61 2.54
C PRO A 265 1.78 -22.41 1.61
N PHE A 266 2.84 -21.62 1.46
CA PHE A 266 2.80 -20.48 0.57
C PHE A 266 4.11 -20.30 -0.23
N ILE A 267 3.96 -19.61 -1.36
CA ILE A 267 5.04 -19.08 -2.17
C ILE A 267 5.05 -17.57 -1.95
N ALA A 268 6.17 -17.02 -1.53
CA ALA A 268 6.37 -15.57 -1.42
C ALA A 268 6.55 -14.97 -2.82
N GLY A 269 5.56 -14.19 -3.28
CA GLY A 269 5.44 -13.72 -4.66
C GLY A 269 6.18 -12.41 -4.94
N LEU A 270 6.19 -12.01 -6.21
CA LEU A 270 6.85 -10.79 -6.73
C LEU A 270 6.43 -9.50 -6.00
N GLY A 271 5.18 -9.41 -5.55
CA GLY A 271 4.66 -8.22 -4.90
C GLY A 271 5.20 -8.00 -3.48
N LEU A 272 5.89 -8.99 -2.88
CA LEU A 272 6.61 -8.82 -1.62
C LEU A 272 7.96 -8.15 -1.78
N ASN A 273 8.43 -7.99 -3.01
CA ASN A 273 9.59 -7.19 -3.39
C ASN A 273 10.88 -7.54 -2.63
N VAL A 274 11.24 -8.83 -2.61
CA VAL A 274 12.39 -9.36 -1.88
C VAL A 274 13.69 -8.97 -2.58
N PHE A 275 14.54 -8.22 -1.90
CA PHE A 275 15.78 -7.66 -2.47
C PHE A 275 17.06 -8.29 -1.96
N ASN A 276 17.04 -8.94 -0.81
CA ASN A 276 18.24 -9.41 -0.14
C ASN A 276 18.02 -10.74 0.59
N SER A 277 19.13 -11.35 1.03
CA SER A 277 19.11 -12.63 1.72
C SER A 277 18.40 -12.58 3.08
N THR A 278 18.42 -11.43 3.76
CA THR A 278 17.75 -11.27 5.05
C THR A 278 16.24 -11.36 4.89
N ASP A 279 15.66 -10.67 3.88
CA ASP A 279 14.24 -10.74 3.58
C ASP A 279 13.84 -12.15 3.15
N ALA A 280 14.65 -12.79 2.30
CA ALA A 280 14.40 -14.16 1.86
C ALA A 280 14.42 -15.14 3.03
N SER A 281 15.42 -15.05 3.91
CA SER A 281 15.56 -15.90 5.10
C SER A 281 14.40 -15.70 6.08
N ALA A 282 13.92 -14.47 6.26
CA ALA A 282 12.75 -14.20 7.08
C ALA A 282 11.50 -14.91 6.54
N LEU A 283 11.25 -14.83 5.22
CA LEU A 283 10.11 -15.50 4.59
C LEU A 283 10.21 -17.04 4.65
N PHE A 284 11.41 -17.59 4.49
CA PHE A 284 11.62 -19.02 4.69
C PHE A 284 11.39 -19.44 6.14
N SER A 285 11.77 -18.61 7.12
CA SER A 285 11.51 -18.86 8.54
C SER A 285 10.01 -18.87 8.86
N GLU A 286 9.22 -18.04 8.17
CA GLU A 286 7.76 -18.04 8.25
C GLU A 286 7.10 -19.20 7.47
N GLY A 287 7.87 -20.10 6.87
CA GLY A 287 7.38 -21.33 6.24
C GLY A 287 7.13 -21.20 4.73
N ALA A 288 7.69 -20.21 4.04
CA ALA A 288 7.64 -20.14 2.59
C ALA A 288 8.22 -21.42 1.95
N GLN A 289 7.49 -21.98 0.98
CA GLN A 289 7.98 -23.12 0.17
C GLN A 289 8.97 -22.67 -0.90
N ALA A 290 8.79 -21.44 -1.39
CA ALA A 290 9.67 -20.77 -2.31
C ALA A 290 9.54 -19.26 -2.13
N VAL A 291 10.60 -18.53 -2.49
CA VAL A 291 10.64 -17.06 -2.45
C VAL A 291 10.99 -16.55 -3.83
N VAL A 292 10.20 -15.63 -4.37
CA VAL A 292 10.47 -14.97 -5.64
C VAL A 292 11.15 -13.64 -5.39
N LEU A 293 12.31 -13.44 -5.98
CA LEU A 293 13.09 -12.20 -5.87
C LEU A 293 12.47 -11.08 -6.69
N SER A 294 12.75 -9.84 -6.27
CA SER A 294 12.27 -8.65 -6.96
C SER A 294 12.70 -8.63 -8.43
N LYS A 295 11.76 -8.24 -9.31
CA LYS A 295 12.03 -8.01 -10.74
C LYS A 295 12.94 -6.81 -11.03
N GLU A 296 13.29 -6.03 -10.01
CA GLU A 296 14.17 -4.87 -10.11
C GLU A 296 15.65 -5.24 -9.97
N LEU A 297 15.95 -6.43 -9.45
CA LEU A 297 17.31 -6.94 -9.37
C LEU A 297 17.86 -7.32 -10.75
N SER A 298 19.16 -7.07 -10.97
CA SER A 298 19.87 -7.75 -12.05
C SER A 298 20.04 -9.24 -11.73
N LEU A 299 20.26 -10.07 -12.76
CA LEU A 299 20.47 -11.50 -12.54
C LEU A 299 21.68 -11.75 -11.63
N GLY A 300 22.76 -10.97 -11.79
CA GLY A 300 23.95 -11.08 -10.95
C GLY A 300 23.66 -10.81 -9.47
N GLN A 301 22.88 -9.78 -9.17
CA GLN A 301 22.43 -9.48 -7.79
C GLN A 301 21.50 -10.58 -7.26
N ALA A 302 20.54 -11.02 -8.09
CA ALA A 302 19.62 -12.07 -7.70
C ALA A 302 20.33 -13.39 -7.34
N MET A 303 21.32 -13.78 -8.12
CA MET A 303 22.11 -15.00 -7.87
C MET A 303 23.02 -14.91 -6.62
N GLN A 304 23.30 -13.69 -6.14
CA GLN A 304 24.07 -13.46 -4.90
C GLN A 304 23.16 -13.37 -3.67
N THR A 305 21.86 -13.25 -3.86
CA THR A 305 20.93 -12.94 -2.76
C THR A 305 20.68 -14.14 -1.87
N SER A 306 20.30 -15.29 -2.41
CA SER A 306 20.08 -16.52 -1.65
C SER A 306 19.91 -17.72 -2.59
N ASP A 307 20.47 -18.87 -2.20
CA ASP A 307 20.18 -20.14 -2.84
C ASP A 307 18.70 -20.55 -2.57
N GLY A 308 18.06 -21.14 -3.56
CA GLY A 308 16.64 -21.57 -3.47
C GLY A 308 15.61 -20.49 -3.73
N CYS A 309 16.01 -19.25 -4.03
CA CYS A 309 15.09 -18.21 -4.50
C CYS A 309 14.86 -18.30 -6.00
N ALA A 310 13.62 -18.02 -6.42
CA ALA A 310 13.24 -17.98 -7.82
C ALA A 310 13.40 -16.58 -8.42
N VAL A 311 13.90 -16.53 -9.64
CA VAL A 311 14.07 -15.29 -10.43
C VAL A 311 13.02 -15.25 -11.54
N PHE A 312 12.38 -14.10 -11.74
CA PHE A 312 11.45 -13.91 -12.85
C PHE A 312 12.21 -13.77 -14.17
N THR A 313 12.17 -14.79 -15.00
CA THR A 313 12.96 -14.89 -16.24
C THR A 313 12.15 -14.87 -17.51
N ARG A 314 10.87 -15.28 -17.47
CA ARG A 314 10.05 -15.47 -18.69
C ARG A 314 8.57 -15.15 -18.47
N GLY A 315 7.92 -14.62 -19.49
CA GLY A 315 6.49 -14.39 -19.53
C GLY A 315 6.07 -12.92 -19.48
N ASN A 316 4.79 -12.68 -19.25
CA ASN A 316 4.24 -11.32 -19.24
C ASN A 316 4.61 -10.56 -17.98
N ILE A 317 5.19 -9.35 -18.13
CA ILE A 317 5.53 -8.47 -17.01
C ILE A 317 4.30 -7.67 -16.63
N ARG A 318 3.78 -7.86 -15.41
CA ARG A 318 2.74 -7.00 -14.85
C ARG A 318 3.34 -5.64 -14.47
N LEU A 319 2.81 -4.57 -15.06
CA LEU A 319 3.22 -3.20 -14.81
C LEU A 319 2.37 -2.53 -13.75
N MET A 320 1.04 -2.78 -13.76
CA MET A 320 0.10 -2.07 -12.91
C MET A 320 -1.12 -2.94 -12.57
N GLU A 321 -1.67 -2.75 -11.38
CA GLU A 321 -2.98 -3.26 -10.95
C GLU A 321 -3.92 -2.06 -10.73
N LEU A 322 -5.15 -2.13 -11.27
CA LEU A 322 -6.18 -1.12 -11.14
C LEU A 322 -7.34 -1.68 -10.32
N LEU A 323 -7.70 -0.98 -9.24
CA LEU A 323 -8.85 -1.30 -8.40
C LEU A 323 -10.14 -0.60 -8.86
N TYR A 324 -10.10 0.10 -9.98
CA TYR A 324 -11.23 0.79 -10.61
C TYR A 324 -11.38 0.34 -12.05
N CYS A 325 -12.59 0.57 -12.60
CA CYS A 325 -12.88 0.24 -14.00
C CYS A 325 -12.40 1.38 -14.92
N PRO A 326 -11.46 1.14 -15.84
CA PRO A 326 -10.98 2.15 -16.78
C PRO A 326 -12.02 2.56 -17.81
N PHE A 327 -13.11 1.79 -17.96
CA PHE A 327 -14.19 2.05 -18.92
C PHE A 327 -15.35 2.90 -18.36
N GLY A 328 -15.23 3.44 -17.15
CA GLY A 328 -16.21 4.31 -16.51
C GLY A 328 -17.01 3.63 -15.40
N LYS A 329 -17.99 4.35 -14.85
CA LYS A 329 -18.69 3.99 -13.60
C LYS A 329 -19.95 3.13 -13.78
N LYS A 330 -20.45 2.94 -14.99
CA LYS A 330 -21.71 2.20 -15.26
C LYS A 330 -21.42 0.71 -15.38
N CYS A 331 -21.61 -0.03 -14.30
CA CYS A 331 -21.40 -1.49 -14.24
C CYS A 331 -22.68 -2.32 -14.47
N ALA A 332 -23.86 -1.69 -14.50
CA ALA A 332 -25.12 -2.40 -14.73
C ALA A 332 -25.08 -3.06 -16.14
N ASN A 333 -25.36 -4.38 -16.18
CA ASN A 333 -25.37 -5.16 -17.42
C ASN A 333 -24.06 -5.12 -18.22
N CYS A 334 -22.90 -5.05 -17.54
CA CYS A 334 -21.61 -5.09 -18.22
C CYS A 334 -21.36 -6.46 -18.87
N ASN A 335 -21.38 -6.48 -20.20
CA ASN A 335 -21.10 -7.65 -21.04
C ASN A 335 -19.69 -7.68 -21.64
N ARG A 336 -18.79 -6.81 -21.16
CA ARG A 336 -17.42 -6.73 -21.67
C ARG A 336 -16.63 -7.99 -21.32
N GLY A 337 -15.78 -8.43 -22.22
CA GLY A 337 -14.84 -9.53 -22.04
C GLY A 337 -13.80 -9.28 -20.93
N ASN A 338 -12.80 -10.14 -20.85
CA ASN A 338 -11.73 -10.05 -19.86
C ASN A 338 -10.42 -9.50 -20.45
N ASP A 339 -10.34 -9.40 -21.78
CA ASP A 339 -9.14 -9.03 -22.50
C ASP A 339 -9.34 -7.76 -23.30
N PHE A 340 -8.42 -6.83 -23.15
CA PHE A 340 -8.41 -5.54 -23.83
C PHE A 340 -6.98 -5.15 -24.17
N VAL A 341 -6.83 -4.20 -25.07
CA VAL A 341 -5.52 -3.61 -25.42
C VAL A 341 -5.59 -2.12 -25.17
N LEU A 342 -4.59 -1.60 -24.48
CA LEU A 342 -4.33 -0.17 -24.35
C LEU A 342 -3.21 0.17 -25.34
N ARG A 343 -3.37 1.27 -26.08
CA ARG A 343 -2.33 1.77 -26.99
C ARG A 343 -1.90 3.14 -26.54
N ASP A 344 -0.58 3.37 -26.42
CA ASP A 344 -0.01 4.68 -26.16
C ASP A 344 0.19 5.50 -27.44
N GLU A 345 0.64 6.73 -27.29
CA GLU A 345 0.90 7.67 -28.41
C GLU A 345 2.06 7.20 -29.32
N LEU A 346 2.92 6.33 -28.82
CA LEU A 346 4.03 5.72 -29.56
C LEU A 346 3.67 4.42 -30.27
N GLY A 347 2.41 3.98 -30.13
CA GLY A 347 1.90 2.75 -30.76
C GLY A 347 2.24 1.47 -30.02
N HIS A 348 2.74 1.51 -28.77
CA HIS A 348 2.89 0.32 -27.96
C HIS A 348 1.54 -0.22 -27.53
N GLU A 349 1.39 -1.54 -27.51
CA GLU A 349 0.16 -2.25 -27.18
C GLU A 349 0.31 -3.01 -25.87
N PHE A 350 -0.30 -2.47 -24.81
CA PHE A 350 -0.29 -3.09 -23.49
C PHE A 350 -1.53 -3.95 -23.32
N LYS A 351 -1.33 -5.22 -22.95
CA LYS A 351 -2.46 -6.13 -22.64
C LYS A 351 -3.10 -5.67 -21.33
N LEU A 352 -4.42 -5.47 -21.36
CA LEU A 352 -5.21 -5.15 -20.18
C LEU A 352 -6.12 -6.33 -19.86
N ARG A 353 -5.85 -7.03 -18.78
CA ARG A 353 -6.64 -8.14 -18.27
C ARG A 353 -7.64 -7.64 -17.25
N ARG A 354 -8.91 -8.10 -17.35
CA ARG A 354 -9.88 -8.00 -16.29
C ARG A 354 -9.97 -9.34 -15.54
N TYR A 355 -9.99 -9.29 -14.21
CA TYR A 355 -10.40 -10.43 -13.40
C TYR A 355 -11.41 -9.98 -12.34
N LYS A 356 -12.12 -10.92 -11.72
CA LYS A 356 -13.11 -10.66 -10.70
C LYS A 356 -12.76 -11.37 -9.40
N LEU A 357 -12.85 -10.63 -8.30
CA LEU A 357 -12.76 -11.17 -6.96
C LEU A 357 -13.93 -10.64 -6.15
N ASN A 358 -14.73 -11.57 -5.60
CA ASN A 358 -15.94 -11.27 -4.84
C ASN A 358 -16.90 -10.31 -5.58
N GLY A 359 -17.13 -10.58 -6.87
CA GLY A 359 -18.03 -9.80 -7.73
C GLY A 359 -17.49 -8.43 -8.19
N ARG A 360 -16.29 -8.03 -7.76
CA ARG A 360 -15.65 -6.78 -8.15
C ARG A 360 -14.63 -7.01 -9.26
N CYS A 361 -14.70 -6.19 -10.29
CA CYS A 361 -13.69 -6.17 -11.34
C CYS A 361 -12.41 -5.50 -10.85
N ARG A 362 -11.29 -6.11 -11.20
CA ARG A 362 -9.94 -5.59 -11.09
C ARG A 362 -9.24 -5.73 -12.41
N PHE A 363 -8.25 -4.91 -12.66
CA PHE A 363 -7.56 -4.92 -13.93
C PHE A 363 -6.06 -4.95 -13.72
N GLU A 364 -5.36 -5.64 -14.61
CA GLU A 364 -3.90 -5.67 -14.67
C GLU A 364 -3.44 -5.22 -16.05
N ILE A 365 -2.43 -4.37 -16.07
CA ILE A 365 -1.76 -3.94 -17.29
C ILE A 365 -0.47 -4.71 -17.41
N TYR A 366 -0.26 -5.36 -18.54
CA TYR A 366 0.97 -6.07 -18.86
C TYR A 366 1.78 -5.32 -19.89
N ASN A 367 3.10 -5.50 -19.83
CA ASN A 367 4.03 -4.90 -20.78
C ASN A 367 3.74 -5.35 -22.20
N ASP A 368 4.03 -4.50 -23.16
CA ASP A 368 3.95 -4.77 -24.61
C ASP A 368 4.89 -5.91 -25.04
N ALA A 369 6.06 -6.01 -24.41
CA ALA A 369 7.05 -7.03 -24.67
C ALA A 369 7.06 -8.12 -23.59
N ILE A 370 7.19 -9.39 -24.02
CA ILE A 370 7.33 -10.55 -23.13
C ILE A 370 8.76 -10.56 -22.56
N LEU A 371 8.91 -10.79 -21.25
CA LEU A 371 10.20 -11.06 -20.65
C LEU A 371 10.72 -12.41 -21.18
N PHE A 372 11.93 -12.42 -21.67
CA PHE A 372 12.61 -13.65 -22.08
C PHE A 372 14.11 -13.56 -21.85
N TYR A 373 14.60 -14.39 -20.96
CA TYR A 373 16.01 -14.48 -20.64
C TYR A 373 16.46 -15.94 -20.64
N SER A 374 17.37 -16.32 -21.51
CA SER A 374 17.81 -17.71 -21.73
C SER A 374 19.29 -17.94 -21.54
N THR A 375 20.11 -16.90 -21.52
CA THR A 375 21.58 -17.01 -21.60
C THR A 375 22.25 -17.62 -20.37
N LYS A 376 21.68 -17.46 -19.17
CA LYS A 376 22.15 -18.05 -17.93
C LYS A 376 20.94 -18.29 -17.04
N GLN A 377 20.58 -19.54 -16.81
CA GLN A 377 19.40 -19.88 -16.02
C GLN A 377 19.76 -19.91 -14.53
N PRO A 378 18.96 -19.28 -13.66
CA PRO A 378 19.05 -19.50 -12.23
C PRO A 378 18.56 -20.91 -11.86
N GLN A 379 18.86 -21.36 -10.64
CA GLN A 379 18.45 -22.69 -10.15
C GLN A 379 16.92 -22.83 -10.10
N SER A 380 16.23 -21.74 -9.75
CA SER A 380 14.78 -21.66 -9.72
C SER A 380 14.28 -20.46 -10.52
N GLU A 381 13.19 -20.64 -11.26
CA GLU A 381 12.67 -19.63 -12.15
C GLU A 381 11.17 -19.36 -11.89
N LEU A 382 10.77 -18.09 -12.00
CA LEU A 382 9.37 -17.72 -12.16
C LEU A 382 9.06 -17.50 -13.64
N ILE A 383 7.96 -18.09 -14.09
CA ILE A 383 7.41 -17.93 -15.43
C ILE A 383 5.97 -17.44 -15.30
N ASN A 384 5.64 -16.29 -15.90
CA ASN A 384 4.28 -15.76 -15.88
C ASN A 384 3.59 -15.95 -17.22
N LEU A 385 2.68 -16.91 -17.28
CA LEU A 385 1.92 -17.29 -18.50
C LEU A 385 0.55 -16.62 -18.57
N VAL A 386 0.20 -15.73 -17.64
CA VAL A 386 -1.09 -15.02 -17.67
C VAL A 386 -1.18 -14.21 -18.96
N ARG A 387 -2.22 -14.45 -19.75
CA ARG A 387 -2.43 -13.83 -21.08
C ARG A 387 -1.31 -14.06 -22.09
N VAL A 388 -0.57 -15.13 -21.93
CA VAL A 388 0.37 -15.61 -22.95
C VAL A 388 -0.41 -16.51 -23.94
N ASP A 389 -0.16 -16.32 -25.23
CA ASP A 389 -0.80 -17.08 -26.29
C ASP A 389 -0.45 -18.58 -26.21
N ASP A 390 -1.44 -19.45 -26.43
CA ASP A 390 -1.30 -20.89 -26.20
C ASP A 390 -0.17 -21.54 -27.03
N ASN A 391 0.05 -21.07 -28.25
CA ASN A 391 1.09 -21.55 -29.15
C ASN A 391 2.52 -21.34 -28.64
N ILE A 392 2.74 -20.38 -27.70
CA ILE A 392 4.06 -20.09 -27.17
C ILE A 392 4.23 -20.50 -25.69
N ARG A 393 3.15 -20.88 -24.98
CA ARG A 393 3.22 -21.26 -23.56
C ARG A 393 4.22 -22.38 -23.28
N GLN A 394 4.09 -23.52 -24.00
CA GLN A 394 4.98 -24.67 -23.81
C GLN A 394 6.44 -24.33 -24.10
N LYS A 395 6.65 -23.55 -25.11
CA LYS A 395 7.97 -23.10 -25.51
C LYS A 395 8.59 -22.16 -24.46
N LEU A 396 7.79 -21.23 -23.86
CA LEU A 396 8.25 -20.41 -22.75
C LEU A 396 8.61 -21.26 -21.51
N ILE A 397 7.83 -22.30 -21.22
CA ILE A 397 8.15 -23.25 -20.13
C ILE A 397 9.46 -23.99 -20.42
N ALA A 398 9.65 -24.42 -21.64
CA ALA A 398 10.86 -25.12 -22.09
C ALA A 398 12.10 -24.21 -22.16
N GLY A 399 11.91 -22.89 -22.30
CA GLY A 399 13.03 -21.96 -22.52
C GLY A 399 13.60 -22.05 -23.94
N ASP A 400 12.76 -22.37 -24.92
CA ASP A 400 13.17 -22.56 -26.31
C ASP A 400 13.33 -21.20 -27.02
N ASP A 401 14.56 -20.85 -27.38
CA ASP A 401 14.92 -19.62 -28.09
C ASP A 401 14.30 -19.51 -29.49
N GLY A 402 13.95 -20.64 -30.11
CA GLY A 402 13.36 -20.69 -31.46
C GLY A 402 11.99 -20.04 -31.57
N VAL A 403 11.30 -19.84 -30.44
CA VAL A 403 9.95 -19.26 -30.35
C VAL A 403 9.90 -17.78 -30.62
N ILE A 404 11.01 -17.09 -30.40
CA ILE A 404 11.03 -15.65 -30.15
C ILE A 404 11.16 -14.86 -31.44
N LYS A 405 11.41 -15.51 -32.58
CA LYS A 405 11.64 -14.82 -33.85
C LYS A 405 10.48 -13.90 -34.29
N ASN A 406 9.26 -14.14 -33.77
CA ASN A 406 8.07 -13.35 -34.14
C ASN A 406 7.35 -12.71 -32.94
N VAL A 407 7.96 -12.69 -31.75
CA VAL A 407 7.36 -12.11 -30.54
C VAL A 407 8.25 -10.99 -30.02
N LYS A 408 7.65 -9.85 -29.70
CA LYS A 408 8.37 -8.73 -29.08
C LYS A 408 8.82 -9.14 -27.68
N THR A 409 10.13 -9.12 -27.44
CA THR A 409 10.72 -9.55 -26.18
C THR A 409 11.55 -8.46 -25.52
N THR A 410 11.72 -8.59 -24.22
CA THR A 410 12.62 -7.77 -23.41
C THR A 410 13.39 -8.65 -22.43
N VAL A 411 14.54 -8.19 -21.99
CA VAL A 411 15.29 -8.82 -20.88
C VAL A 411 14.97 -8.17 -19.53
N GLY A 412 14.08 -7.18 -19.51
CA GLY A 412 13.75 -6.43 -18.30
C GLY A 412 15.00 -5.83 -17.63
N ASN A 413 15.04 -5.91 -16.31
CA ASN A 413 16.17 -5.42 -15.50
C ASN A 413 17.29 -6.46 -15.30
N LEU A 414 17.14 -7.68 -15.83
CA LEU A 414 18.06 -8.79 -15.58
C LEU A 414 19.52 -8.52 -16.00
N LYS A 415 19.73 -7.64 -16.97
CA LYS A 415 21.09 -7.24 -17.38
C LYS A 415 21.71 -6.12 -16.53
N ARG A 416 20.90 -5.19 -15.99
CA ARG A 416 21.40 -3.94 -15.38
C ARG A 416 20.95 -3.75 -13.94
N GLY A 417 19.79 -4.30 -13.54
CA GLY A 417 19.09 -3.90 -12.33
C GLY A 417 18.44 -2.53 -12.47
N VAL A 418 17.91 -2.02 -11.38
CA VAL A 418 17.44 -0.63 -11.24
C VAL A 418 18.48 0.08 -10.38
N ASN A 419 19.01 1.20 -10.88
CA ASN A 419 19.98 2.04 -10.15
C ASN A 419 19.25 2.95 -9.16
#